data_207c54b3ca17a7b7aa8a4b7e81093366
#
_entry.id   207c54b3ca17a7b7aa8a4b7e81093366
#
_cell.length_a   1.000
_cell.length_b   1.000
_cell.length_c   1.000
_cell.angle_alpha   90.00
_cell.angle_beta   90.00
_cell.angle_gamma   90.00
#
_symmetry.space_group_name_H-M   'P 1'
#
loop_
_entity.id
_entity.type
_entity.pdbx_description
1 polymer ?
#
loop_
_entity_poly.entity_id
_entity_poly.type
_entity_poly.pdbx_seq_one_letter_code
_entity_poly.pdbx_strand_id
1 'polypeptide(L)'
;IDKNTVENLEKVQGAFFNSGQYQIIFGTGTVNKIYDEVVALGLPTSSKDDMKAEAAKQGNWFQRAIRTFGDVFVPILPAIVATGLFMGVRGAIAQDQVLSLFGTTADAFKSTDFYTYTVVLTDTAFAFFPALICWSAFRVFGGNPIIGLVLGLMMVNSALPNAWDVAGQATKFAVDPSKDILD
;
A
#
# COMPACT_ATOMS: atom_id res chain seq x y z
N ILE A 1 22.74 26.92 5.79
CA ILE A 1 22.42 26.55 7.19
C ILE A 1 23.55 25.68 7.69
N ASP A 2 24.16 26.10 8.83
CA ASP A 2 25.20 25.31 9.45
C ASP A 2 24.58 24.15 10.24
N LYS A 3 24.84 22.94 9.76
CA LYS A 3 24.29 21.70 10.32
C LYS A 3 24.72 21.50 11.78
N ASN A 4 25.98 21.74 12.08
CA ASN A 4 26.54 21.56 13.43
C ASN A 4 25.88 22.50 14.44
N THR A 5 25.65 23.75 14.07
CA THR A 5 24.95 24.72 14.91
C THR A 5 23.51 24.28 15.19
N VAL A 6 22.80 23.74 14.19
CA VAL A 6 21.40 23.29 14.35
C VAL A 6 21.31 22.02 15.19
N GLU A 7 22.19 21.05 14.98
CA GLU A 7 22.17 19.77 15.72
C GLU A 7 22.49 19.97 17.21
N ASN A 8 23.25 21.02 17.56
CA ASN A 8 23.59 21.35 18.95
C ASN A 8 22.54 22.21 19.66
N LEU A 9 21.46 22.61 19.00
CA LEU A 9 20.36 23.32 19.66
C LEU A 9 19.62 22.43 20.65
N GLU A 10 19.23 23.04 21.78
CA GLU A 10 18.44 22.34 22.79
C GLU A 10 17.14 21.75 22.18
N LYS A 11 16.83 20.50 22.48
CA LYS A 11 15.66 19.75 22.00
C LYS A 11 15.67 19.31 20.53
N VAL A 12 16.74 19.59 19.77
CA VAL A 12 16.94 18.99 18.45
C VAL A 12 17.44 17.57 18.62
N GLN A 13 16.75 16.60 18.05
CA GLN A 13 17.12 15.17 18.06
C GLN A 13 17.90 14.77 16.81
N GLY A 14 17.86 15.58 15.78
CA GLY A 14 18.61 15.39 14.55
C GLY A 14 18.23 16.41 13.49
N ALA A 15 19.11 16.61 12.53
CA ALA A 15 18.87 17.47 11.39
C ALA A 15 19.49 16.87 10.13
N PHE A 16 18.74 16.84 9.03
CA PHE A 16 19.22 16.31 7.77
C PHE A 16 18.59 17.03 6.58
N PHE A 17 19.30 16.99 5.47
CA PHE A 17 18.83 17.53 4.20
C PHE A 17 18.31 16.41 3.32
N ASN A 18 17.04 16.48 2.93
CA ASN A 18 16.42 15.49 2.06
C ASN A 18 15.49 16.17 1.06
N SER A 19 15.60 15.79 -0.20
CA SER A 19 14.71 16.23 -1.30
C SER A 19 14.58 17.75 -1.42
N GLY A 20 15.69 18.50 -1.22
CA GLY A 20 15.68 19.96 -1.30
C GLY A 20 15.17 20.66 -0.03
N GLN A 21 14.88 19.91 1.03
CA GLN A 21 14.37 20.43 2.30
C GLN A 21 15.35 20.13 3.44
N TYR A 22 15.53 21.10 4.30
CA TYR A 22 16.26 20.90 5.55
C TYR A 22 15.26 20.52 6.64
N GLN A 23 15.37 19.30 7.13
CA GLN A 23 14.44 18.73 8.10
C GLN A 23 15.11 18.68 9.47
N ILE A 24 14.43 19.21 10.48
CA ILE A 24 14.89 19.21 11.87
C ILE A 24 13.91 18.38 12.68
N ILE A 25 14.42 17.40 13.41
CA ILE A 25 13.62 16.52 14.25
C ILE A 25 13.64 17.06 15.68
N PHE A 26 12.47 17.32 16.20
CA PHE A 26 12.24 17.68 17.60
C PHE A 26 11.46 16.56 18.33
N GLY A 27 11.58 16.51 19.66
CA GLY A 27 10.77 15.61 20.47
C GLY A 27 9.27 15.93 20.42
N THR A 28 8.46 14.91 20.77
CA THR A 28 6.99 15.01 20.84
C THR A 28 6.54 16.23 21.66
N GLY A 29 5.62 17.02 21.13
CA GLY A 29 5.08 18.24 21.75
C GLY A 29 5.89 19.53 21.52
N THR A 30 7.17 19.42 21.15
CA THR A 30 8.00 20.60 20.85
C THR A 30 7.70 21.17 19.48
N VAL A 31 7.39 20.33 18.49
CA VAL A 31 7.09 20.76 17.12
C VAL A 31 5.90 21.72 17.06
N ASN A 32 4.84 21.44 17.80
CA ASN A 32 3.64 22.30 17.81
C ASN A 32 3.96 23.68 18.40
N LYS A 33 4.74 23.73 19.50
CA LYS A 33 5.13 25.01 20.12
C LYS A 33 6.00 25.85 19.18
N ILE A 34 6.95 25.20 18.48
CA ILE A 34 7.80 25.89 17.49
C ILE A 34 6.94 26.39 16.32
N TYR A 35 5.97 25.60 15.87
CA TYR A 35 5.06 26.02 14.80
C TYR A 35 4.26 27.25 15.20
N ASP A 36 3.70 27.26 16.41
CA ASP A 36 2.93 28.39 16.93
C ASP A 36 3.77 29.67 17.03
N GLU A 37 5.01 29.55 17.48
CA GLU A 37 5.98 30.67 17.54
C GLU A 37 6.35 31.16 16.15
N VAL A 38 6.61 30.27 15.19
CA VAL A 38 6.92 30.62 13.80
C VAL A 38 5.75 31.38 13.15
N VAL A 39 4.53 30.94 13.41
CA VAL A 39 3.31 31.62 12.94
C VAL A 39 3.18 32.99 13.61
N ALA A 40 3.46 33.10 14.91
CA ALA A 40 3.39 34.35 15.65
C ALA A 40 4.42 35.37 15.15
N LEU A 41 5.58 34.92 14.66
CA LEU A 41 6.61 35.75 14.03
C LEU A 41 6.24 36.20 12.60
N GLY A 42 5.11 35.78 12.06
CA GLY A 42 4.65 36.12 10.72
C GLY A 42 5.49 35.51 9.60
N LEU A 43 6.24 34.46 9.88
CA LEU A 43 6.99 33.73 8.85
C LEU A 43 6.02 32.92 7.97
N PRO A 44 6.26 32.87 6.65
CA PRO A 44 5.40 32.11 5.76
C PRO A 44 5.47 30.62 6.11
N THR A 45 4.32 30.04 6.41
CA THR A 45 4.18 28.61 6.63
C THR A 45 3.57 27.96 5.39
N SER A 46 4.13 26.83 4.98
CA SER A 46 3.60 26.03 3.88
C SER A 46 2.93 24.78 4.42
N SER A 47 1.84 24.38 3.79
CA SER A 47 1.19 23.10 4.13
C SER A 47 2.08 21.92 3.72
N LYS A 48 1.84 20.74 4.32
CA LYS A 48 2.50 19.50 3.88
C LYS A 48 2.26 19.21 2.39
N ASP A 49 1.13 19.62 1.88
CA ASP A 49 0.74 19.37 0.49
C ASP A 49 1.48 20.31 -0.47
N ASP A 50 1.69 21.58 -0.06
CA ASP A 50 2.50 22.54 -0.83
C ASP A 50 3.97 22.11 -0.89
N MET A 51 4.51 21.63 0.24
CA MET A 51 5.89 21.13 0.30
C MET A 51 6.08 19.87 -0.54
N LYS A 52 5.08 18.96 -0.56
CA LYS A 52 5.08 17.79 -1.45
C LYS A 52 5.01 18.20 -2.91
N ALA A 53 4.20 19.20 -3.25
CA ALA A 53 4.07 19.70 -4.61
C ALA A 53 5.39 20.33 -5.12
N GLU A 54 6.11 21.08 -4.30
CA GLU A 54 7.42 21.63 -4.65
C GLU A 54 8.49 20.54 -4.76
N ALA A 55 8.54 19.61 -3.83
CA ALA A 55 9.45 18.48 -3.90
C ALA A 55 9.16 17.59 -5.13
N ALA A 56 7.90 17.49 -5.56
CA ALA A 56 7.52 16.76 -6.77
C ALA A 56 8.03 17.41 -8.07
N LYS A 57 8.29 18.72 -8.07
CA LYS A 57 8.85 19.44 -9.22
C LYS A 57 10.36 19.24 -9.37
N GLN A 58 11.05 18.84 -8.30
CA GLN A 58 12.49 18.62 -8.30
C GLN A 58 12.80 17.15 -8.61
N GLY A 59 13.65 16.92 -9.60
CA GLY A 59 14.13 15.60 -9.98
C GLY A 59 13.85 15.22 -11.44
N ASN A 60 14.59 14.22 -11.91
CA ASN A 60 14.41 13.64 -13.23
C ASN A 60 13.02 12.98 -13.35
N TRP A 61 12.50 12.87 -14.58
CA TRP A 61 11.21 12.22 -14.84
C TRP A 61 11.09 10.84 -14.18
N PHE A 62 12.19 10.08 -14.12
CA PHE A 62 12.25 8.76 -13.48
C PHE A 62 12.05 8.83 -11.97
N GLN A 63 12.67 9.80 -11.29
CA GLN A 63 12.48 10.01 -9.85
C GLN A 63 11.05 10.43 -9.53
N ARG A 64 10.44 11.25 -10.39
CA ARG A 64 9.02 11.63 -10.26
C ARG A 64 8.10 10.42 -10.45
N ALA A 65 8.38 9.57 -11.43
CA ALA A 65 7.61 8.35 -11.66
C ALA A 65 7.67 7.40 -10.44
N ILE A 66 8.86 7.15 -9.88
CA ILE A 66 9.03 6.33 -8.68
C ILE A 66 8.27 6.93 -7.48
N ARG A 67 8.34 8.24 -7.29
CA ARG A 67 7.63 8.91 -6.21
C ARG A 67 6.12 8.78 -6.37
N THR A 68 5.59 9.07 -7.55
CA THR A 68 4.16 8.92 -7.85
C THR A 68 3.70 7.48 -7.64
N PHE A 69 4.52 6.51 -8.04
CA PHE A 69 4.26 5.10 -7.78
C PHE A 69 4.20 4.82 -6.27
N GLY A 70 5.15 5.33 -5.49
CA GLY A 70 5.13 5.26 -4.04
C GLY A 70 3.86 5.87 -3.44
N ASP A 71 3.45 7.05 -3.89
CA ASP A 71 2.25 7.74 -3.40
C ASP A 71 0.96 6.95 -3.64
N VAL A 72 0.90 6.14 -4.71
CA VAL A 72 -0.21 5.23 -4.99
C VAL A 72 -0.19 4.04 -4.02
N PHE A 73 0.98 3.46 -3.73
CA PHE A 73 1.08 2.23 -2.96
C PHE A 73 1.09 2.44 -1.44
N VAL A 74 1.69 3.54 -0.95
CA VAL A 74 1.82 3.84 0.49
C VAL A 74 0.50 3.74 1.25
N PRO A 75 -0.63 4.26 0.78
CA PRO A 75 -1.91 4.13 1.50
C PRO A 75 -2.43 2.69 1.59
N ILE A 76 -2.01 1.82 0.69
CA ILE A 76 -2.47 0.44 0.58
C ILE A 76 -1.59 -0.52 1.40
N LEU A 77 -0.31 -0.16 1.60
CA LEU A 77 0.67 -1.00 2.29
C LEU A 77 0.19 -1.55 3.65
N PRO A 78 -0.43 -0.75 4.55
CA PRO A 78 -0.88 -1.28 5.84
C PRO A 78 -1.87 -2.44 5.70
N ALA A 79 -2.80 -2.35 4.74
CA ALA A 79 -3.77 -3.41 4.49
C ALA A 79 -3.10 -4.68 3.98
N ILE A 80 -2.16 -4.55 3.02
CA ILE A 80 -1.44 -5.69 2.44
C ILE A 80 -0.55 -6.36 3.49
N VAL A 81 0.19 -5.56 4.26
CA VAL A 81 1.09 -6.08 5.30
C VAL A 81 0.29 -6.82 6.38
N ALA A 82 -0.81 -6.24 6.86
CA ALA A 82 -1.68 -6.89 7.83
C ALA A 82 -2.23 -8.22 7.29
N THR A 83 -2.75 -8.21 6.07
CA THR A 83 -3.29 -9.40 5.40
C THR A 83 -2.22 -10.47 5.21
N GLY A 84 -1.01 -10.09 4.76
CA GLY A 84 0.11 -11.01 4.58
C GLY A 84 0.57 -11.65 5.89
N LEU A 85 0.62 -10.87 6.99
CA LEU A 85 0.94 -11.37 8.33
C LEU A 85 -0.11 -12.38 8.81
N PHE A 86 -1.40 -12.05 8.69
CA PHE A 86 -2.47 -12.98 9.05
C PHE A 86 -2.46 -14.25 8.21
N MET A 87 -2.18 -14.15 6.90
CA MET A 87 -2.03 -15.31 6.03
C MET A 87 -0.84 -16.17 6.47
N GLY A 88 0.28 -15.57 6.83
CA GLY A 88 1.45 -16.26 7.37
C GLY A 88 1.15 -17.00 8.68
N VAL A 89 0.46 -16.34 9.62
CA VAL A 89 0.03 -16.94 10.90
C VAL A 89 -0.93 -18.11 10.64
N ARG A 90 -1.93 -17.93 9.79
CA ARG A 90 -2.85 -19.00 9.40
C ARG A 90 -2.08 -20.20 8.81
N GLY A 91 -1.15 -19.94 7.89
CA GLY A 91 -0.32 -20.97 7.28
C GLY A 91 0.56 -21.72 8.29
N ALA A 92 1.11 -21.01 9.27
CA ALA A 92 1.90 -21.62 10.33
C ALA A 92 1.04 -22.52 11.24
N ILE A 93 -0.15 -22.06 11.62
CA ILE A 93 -1.08 -22.85 12.45
C ILE A 93 -1.59 -24.09 11.69
N ALA A 94 -1.81 -23.97 10.39
CA ALA A 94 -2.36 -25.06 9.56
C ALA A 94 -1.33 -26.15 9.21
N GLN A 95 -0.10 -26.10 9.74
CA GLN A 95 0.88 -27.16 9.55
C GLN A 95 0.57 -28.40 10.41
N ASP A 96 0.75 -29.58 9.82
CA ASP A 96 0.45 -30.86 10.51
C ASP A 96 1.24 -31.02 11.82
N GLN A 97 2.49 -30.54 11.87
CA GLN A 97 3.31 -30.60 13.09
C GLN A 97 2.70 -29.77 14.23
N VAL A 98 2.12 -28.63 13.92
CA VAL A 98 1.48 -27.75 14.92
C VAL A 98 0.14 -28.34 15.36
N LEU A 99 -0.66 -28.80 14.40
CA LEU A 99 -1.99 -29.33 14.67
C LEU A 99 -1.96 -30.66 15.41
N SER A 100 -0.94 -31.49 15.19
CA SER A 100 -0.75 -32.74 15.94
C SER A 100 -0.54 -32.50 17.43
N LEU A 101 0.04 -31.37 17.84
CA LEU A 101 0.17 -30.99 19.27
C LEU A 101 -1.22 -30.77 19.92
N PHE A 102 -2.21 -30.38 19.12
CA PHE A 102 -3.59 -30.16 19.55
C PHE A 102 -4.51 -31.37 19.28
N GLY A 103 -3.94 -32.52 18.83
CA GLY A 103 -4.69 -33.73 18.56
C GLY A 103 -5.62 -33.63 17.34
N THR A 104 -5.36 -32.73 16.40
CA THR A 104 -6.14 -32.53 15.17
C THR A 104 -5.28 -32.66 13.92
N THR A 105 -5.89 -32.75 12.77
CA THR A 105 -5.24 -32.84 11.47
C THR A 105 -5.49 -31.58 10.63
N ALA A 106 -4.63 -31.33 9.64
CA ALA A 106 -4.79 -30.16 8.75
C ALA A 106 -6.13 -30.19 8.00
N ASP A 107 -6.61 -31.36 7.60
CA ASP A 107 -7.87 -31.49 6.89
C ASP A 107 -9.07 -31.19 7.81
N ALA A 108 -9.04 -31.69 9.05
CA ALA A 108 -10.05 -31.37 10.04
C ALA A 108 -10.06 -29.88 10.40
N PHE A 109 -8.90 -29.25 10.51
CA PHE A 109 -8.80 -27.81 10.78
C PHE A 109 -9.31 -26.98 9.61
N LYS A 110 -8.94 -27.33 8.37
CA LYS A 110 -9.39 -26.63 7.16
C LYS A 110 -10.90 -26.74 6.91
N SER A 111 -11.55 -27.74 7.45
CA SER A 111 -13.01 -27.92 7.36
C SER A 111 -13.78 -27.08 8.39
N THR A 112 -13.10 -26.38 9.29
CA THR A 112 -13.76 -25.55 10.31
C THR A 112 -14.23 -24.21 9.75
N ASP A 113 -15.35 -23.69 10.26
CA ASP A 113 -15.85 -22.37 9.94
C ASP A 113 -14.83 -21.28 10.33
N PHE A 114 -14.08 -21.49 11.41
CA PHE A 114 -13.01 -20.60 11.82
C PHE A 114 -11.94 -20.47 10.74
N TYR A 115 -11.48 -21.57 10.16
CA TYR A 115 -10.52 -21.52 9.05
C TYR A 115 -11.11 -20.80 7.84
N THR A 116 -12.33 -21.11 7.45
CA THR A 116 -13.03 -20.44 6.35
C THR A 116 -13.14 -18.94 6.59
N TYR A 117 -13.50 -18.53 7.81
CA TYR A 117 -13.53 -17.11 8.15
C TYR A 117 -12.15 -16.42 8.02
N THR A 118 -11.09 -17.07 8.48
CA THR A 118 -9.73 -16.52 8.32
C THR A 118 -9.30 -16.45 6.86
N VAL A 119 -9.73 -17.40 6.00
CA VAL A 119 -9.50 -17.33 4.55
C VAL A 119 -10.18 -16.11 3.95
N VAL A 120 -11.47 -15.91 4.25
CA VAL A 120 -12.20 -14.72 3.76
C VAL A 120 -11.53 -13.43 4.21
N LEU A 121 -11.15 -13.35 5.50
CA LEU A 121 -10.49 -12.16 6.05
C LEU A 121 -9.16 -11.83 5.34
N THR A 122 -8.37 -12.84 5.04
CA THR A 122 -7.03 -12.66 4.44
C THR A 122 -7.07 -12.55 2.93
N ASP A 123 -7.83 -13.40 2.26
CA ASP A 123 -7.74 -13.53 0.80
C ASP A 123 -8.53 -12.42 0.09
N THR A 124 -9.55 -11.84 0.76
CA THR A 124 -10.35 -10.74 0.19
C THR A 124 -9.49 -9.53 -0.19
N ALA A 125 -8.55 -9.12 0.66
CA ALA A 125 -7.72 -7.96 0.36
C ALA A 125 -6.85 -8.17 -0.89
N PHE A 126 -6.33 -9.39 -1.09
CA PHE A 126 -5.58 -9.74 -2.29
C PHE A 126 -6.47 -9.91 -3.52
N ALA A 127 -7.64 -10.54 -3.35
CA ALA A 127 -8.60 -10.70 -4.45
C ALA A 127 -9.06 -9.35 -5.01
N PHE A 128 -9.29 -8.36 -4.14
CA PHE A 128 -9.71 -7.01 -4.52
C PHE A 128 -8.56 -5.99 -4.62
N PHE A 129 -7.31 -6.46 -4.65
CA PHE A 129 -6.14 -5.60 -4.76
C PHE A 129 -6.18 -4.61 -5.93
N PRO A 130 -6.62 -5.00 -7.15
CA PRO A 130 -6.79 -4.05 -8.25
C PRO A 130 -7.75 -2.91 -7.93
N ALA A 131 -8.79 -3.15 -7.15
CA ALA A 131 -9.72 -2.11 -6.72
C ALA A 131 -9.06 -1.10 -5.77
N LEU A 132 -8.21 -1.56 -4.85
CA LEU A 132 -7.45 -0.69 -3.97
C LEU A 132 -6.43 0.16 -4.73
N ILE A 133 -5.73 -0.44 -5.69
CA ILE A 133 -4.76 0.29 -6.54
C ILE A 133 -5.47 1.35 -7.36
N CYS A 134 -6.55 1.00 -8.05
CA CYS A 134 -7.30 1.95 -8.87
C CYS A 134 -7.86 3.10 -8.02
N TRP A 135 -8.42 2.81 -6.85
CA TRP A 135 -8.90 3.82 -5.91
C TRP A 135 -7.79 4.81 -5.53
N SER A 136 -6.63 4.29 -5.14
CA SER A 136 -5.49 5.10 -4.73
C SER A 136 -4.89 5.89 -5.89
N ALA A 137 -4.75 5.27 -7.06
CA ALA A 137 -4.24 5.92 -8.26
C ALA A 137 -5.11 7.10 -8.69
N PHE A 138 -6.44 6.91 -8.74
CA PHE A 138 -7.35 8.01 -9.07
C PHE A 138 -7.24 9.16 -8.06
N ARG A 139 -7.08 8.85 -6.77
CA ARG A 139 -6.85 9.86 -5.74
C ARG A 139 -5.55 10.63 -5.95
N VAL A 140 -4.46 9.95 -6.27
CA VAL A 140 -3.13 10.56 -6.47
C VAL A 140 -3.09 11.40 -7.74
N PHE A 141 -3.76 10.97 -8.81
CA PHE A 141 -3.85 11.72 -10.08
C PHE A 141 -4.96 12.76 -10.09
N GLY A 142 -5.65 13.01 -8.98
CA GLY A 142 -6.68 14.05 -8.87
C GLY A 142 -8.01 13.68 -9.52
N GLY A 143 -8.22 12.40 -9.85
CA GLY A 143 -9.50 11.87 -10.32
C GLY A 143 -10.48 11.57 -9.18
N ASN A 144 -11.69 11.14 -9.55
CA ASN A 144 -12.67 10.71 -8.56
C ASN A 144 -12.34 9.29 -8.04
N PRO A 145 -11.98 9.11 -6.74
CA PRO A 145 -11.58 7.81 -6.21
C PRO A 145 -12.68 6.74 -6.29
N ILE A 146 -13.97 7.14 -6.29
CA ILE A 146 -15.09 6.21 -6.40
C ILE A 146 -15.11 5.58 -7.80
N ILE A 147 -14.87 6.37 -8.84
CA ILE A 147 -14.76 5.86 -10.21
C ILE A 147 -13.58 4.90 -10.31
N GLY A 148 -12.44 5.24 -9.69
CA GLY A 148 -11.28 4.35 -9.59
C GLY A 148 -11.62 3.03 -8.93
N LEU A 149 -12.35 3.06 -7.80
CA LEU A 149 -12.80 1.85 -7.10
C LEU A 149 -13.68 0.98 -8.00
N VAL A 150 -14.68 1.57 -8.67
CA VAL A 150 -15.57 0.84 -9.58
C VAL A 150 -14.79 0.20 -10.72
N LEU A 151 -13.85 0.93 -11.34
CA LEU A 151 -13.00 0.38 -12.38
C LEU A 151 -12.18 -0.82 -11.90
N GLY A 152 -11.58 -0.69 -10.72
CA GLY A 152 -10.80 -1.80 -10.14
C GLY A 152 -11.66 -3.01 -9.76
N LEU A 153 -12.89 -2.80 -9.30
CA LEU A 153 -13.86 -3.88 -9.07
C LEU A 153 -14.28 -4.56 -10.39
N MET A 154 -14.42 -3.80 -11.47
CA MET A 154 -14.67 -4.38 -12.79
C MET A 154 -13.53 -5.29 -13.23
N MET A 155 -12.27 -4.95 -12.93
CA MET A 155 -11.10 -5.77 -13.29
C MET A 155 -11.06 -7.12 -12.57
N VAL A 156 -11.71 -7.26 -11.43
CA VAL A 156 -11.78 -8.53 -10.66
C VAL A 156 -13.12 -9.24 -10.83
N ASN A 157 -13.94 -8.81 -11.77
CA ASN A 157 -15.20 -9.46 -12.06
C ASN A 157 -14.96 -10.87 -12.60
N SER A 158 -15.71 -11.85 -12.09
CA SER A 158 -15.60 -13.26 -12.49
C SER A 158 -15.94 -13.55 -13.95
N ALA A 159 -16.60 -12.62 -14.63
CA ALA A 159 -16.87 -12.73 -16.06
C ALA A 159 -15.64 -12.37 -16.93
N LEU A 160 -14.62 -11.71 -16.36
CA LEU A 160 -13.37 -11.44 -17.06
C LEU A 160 -12.40 -12.61 -16.86
N PRO A 161 -11.80 -13.14 -17.95
CA PRO A 161 -10.79 -14.17 -17.84
C PRO A 161 -9.57 -13.61 -17.10
N ASN A 162 -9.21 -14.22 -15.99
CA ASN A 162 -7.98 -13.89 -15.28
C ASN A 162 -6.80 -14.71 -15.81
N ALA A 163 -5.57 -14.30 -15.47
CA ALA A 163 -4.36 -14.96 -15.96
C ALA A 163 -4.29 -16.46 -15.58
N TRP A 164 -4.88 -16.85 -14.45
CA TRP A 164 -4.91 -18.23 -14.00
C TRP A 164 -5.93 -19.07 -14.80
N ASP A 165 -7.09 -18.50 -15.12
CA ASP A 165 -8.08 -19.14 -15.97
C ASP A 165 -7.53 -19.34 -17.39
N VAL A 166 -6.86 -18.31 -17.93
CA VAL A 166 -6.19 -18.40 -19.23
C VAL A 166 -5.07 -19.43 -19.20
N ALA A 167 -4.22 -19.44 -18.16
CA ALA A 167 -3.14 -20.43 -18.03
C ALA A 167 -3.69 -21.86 -17.84
N GLY A 168 -4.77 -22.03 -17.05
CA GLY A 168 -5.44 -23.33 -16.87
C GLY A 168 -6.21 -23.81 -18.09
N GLN A 169 -6.68 -22.89 -18.91
CA GLN A 169 -7.40 -23.17 -20.16
C GLN A 169 -6.46 -23.15 -21.39
N ALA A 170 -5.22 -22.69 -21.26
CA ALA A 170 -4.28 -22.69 -22.38
C ALA A 170 -4.07 -24.08 -22.99
N THR A 171 -4.25 -25.14 -22.20
CA THR A 171 -4.32 -26.52 -22.68
C THR A 171 -5.65 -26.85 -23.38
N LYS A 172 -6.72 -26.10 -23.10
CA LYS A 172 -8.03 -26.25 -23.79
C LYS A 172 -8.16 -25.30 -24.99
N PHE A 173 -7.48 -24.16 -24.95
CA PHE A 173 -7.36 -23.20 -26.06
C PHE A 173 -6.17 -23.50 -26.97
N ALA A 174 -5.32 -24.43 -26.61
CA ALA A 174 -4.38 -24.99 -27.56
C ALA A 174 -5.17 -25.69 -28.63
N VAL A 175 -5.52 -24.88 -29.61
CA VAL A 175 -5.80 -25.33 -30.98
C VAL A 175 -7.23 -25.68 -31.31
N ASP A 176 -8.02 -24.67 -31.49
CA ASP A 176 -8.80 -24.64 -32.72
C ASP A 176 -8.52 -23.28 -33.39
N PRO A 177 -7.65 -23.23 -34.41
CA PRO A 177 -7.38 -21.97 -35.13
C PRO A 177 -8.60 -21.48 -35.93
N SER A 178 -9.73 -22.16 -35.87
CA SER A 178 -10.99 -21.81 -36.52
C SER A 178 -12.01 -21.16 -35.57
N LYS A 179 -11.73 -21.09 -34.27
CA LYS A 179 -12.59 -20.35 -33.33
C LYS A 179 -11.96 -19.00 -32.98
N ASP A 180 -12.66 -17.97 -33.38
CA ASP A 180 -12.36 -16.59 -32.96
C ASP A 180 -12.44 -16.50 -31.42
N ILE A 181 -11.48 -15.76 -30.83
CA ILE A 181 -11.37 -15.58 -29.37
C ILE A 181 -12.54 -14.76 -28.79
N LEU A 182 -13.46 -14.31 -29.63
CA LEU A 182 -14.57 -13.40 -29.30
C LEU A 182 -15.97 -14.01 -29.52
N ASP A 183 -16.06 -15.33 -29.77
CA ASP A 183 -17.35 -16.05 -29.83
C ASP A 183 -17.65 -16.83 -28.55
#